data_8253fd075a4cb3967152c931f890b6e9
#
_entry.id   8253fd075a4cb3967152c931f890b6e9
#
_cell.length_a   1.000
_cell.length_b   1.000
_cell.length_c   1.000
_cell.angle_alpha   90.00
_cell.angle_beta   90.00
_cell.angle_gamma   90.00
#
_symmetry.space_group_name_H-M   'P 1'
#
loop_
_entity.id
_entity.type
_entity.pdbx_description
1 polymer ?
#
loop_
_entity_poly.entity_id
_entity_poly.type
_entity_poly.pdbx_seq_one_letter_code
_entity_poly.pdbx_strand_id
1 'polypeptide(L)'
;MHPAPPSELSELIEAYSQTGQAVLDLGLTCRDDEFDLPTQCPGWTVKDQISHVIGVEGALNGAPAPDVTVGDKPWVNNEFGQFMETHVEARRAVPGPDVVQEWAQLFPERVAMYHQLLADPEQELNTPLGQLDPASMLGTRVIDVWCHEQDIRHALNRIGNLDSPGAALFTLRVLEALPKRVAKAGLPIGTTVIIETTGPVQARTGVRVVEQDGKPFGEELFSGDSLPDGEGDGATTTIRLTTEELTRRGAGRVAVDDLRFQVDGDEDTALQVLEALVITP
;
A
#
# COMPACT_ATOMS: atom_id res chain seq x y z
N MET A 1 -18.98 -4.07 12.41
CA MET A 1 -19.07 -3.91 10.95
C MET A 1 -17.64 -3.71 10.47
N HIS A 2 -17.12 -4.56 9.61
CA HIS A 2 -15.77 -4.39 9.07
C HIS A 2 -15.80 -3.28 8.03
N PRO A 3 -14.75 -2.44 7.91
CA PRO A 3 -14.71 -1.44 6.86
C PRO A 3 -14.70 -2.14 5.50
N ALA A 4 -15.57 -1.70 4.60
CA ALA A 4 -15.52 -2.12 3.20
C ALA A 4 -14.46 -1.28 2.47
N PRO A 5 -13.73 -1.86 1.51
CA PRO A 5 -12.86 -1.07 0.66
C PRO A 5 -13.69 -0.10 -0.19
N PRO A 6 -13.30 1.17 -0.30
CA PRO A 6 -13.98 2.15 -1.15
C PRO A 6 -13.84 1.75 -2.63
N SER A 7 -14.92 1.86 -3.40
CA SER A 7 -14.98 1.53 -4.83
C SER A 7 -15.43 2.71 -5.67
N GLU A 8 -16.37 3.49 -5.17
CA GLU A 8 -16.89 4.65 -5.87
C GLU A 8 -15.95 5.86 -5.70
N LEU A 9 -15.86 6.73 -6.72
CA LEU A 9 -14.99 7.89 -6.69
C LEU A 9 -15.24 8.78 -5.46
N SER A 10 -16.50 8.97 -5.07
CA SER A 10 -16.85 9.74 -3.86
C SER A 10 -16.34 9.10 -2.57
N GLU A 11 -16.39 7.78 -2.47
CA GLU A 11 -15.86 7.02 -1.32
C GLU A 11 -14.33 7.09 -1.26
N LEU A 12 -13.67 7.04 -2.44
CA LEU A 12 -12.22 7.18 -2.55
C LEU A 12 -11.75 8.59 -2.15
N ILE A 13 -12.49 9.64 -2.51
CA ILE A 13 -12.22 11.01 -2.07
C ILE A 13 -12.33 11.12 -0.55
N GLU A 14 -13.37 10.55 0.04
CA GLU A 14 -13.55 10.55 1.49
C GLU A 14 -12.43 9.76 2.20
N ALA A 15 -12.07 8.59 1.69
CA ALA A 15 -10.97 7.78 2.22
C ALA A 15 -9.63 8.52 2.14
N TYR A 16 -9.36 9.21 1.02
CA TYR A 16 -8.18 10.07 0.89
C TYR A 16 -8.20 11.22 1.91
N SER A 17 -9.34 11.89 2.07
CA SER A 17 -9.50 12.97 3.05
C SER A 17 -9.22 12.51 4.47
N GLN A 18 -9.76 11.36 4.87
CA GLN A 18 -9.53 10.78 6.20
C GLN A 18 -8.05 10.44 6.43
N THR A 19 -7.41 9.82 5.43
CA THR A 19 -6.00 9.40 5.54
C THR A 19 -5.06 10.62 5.52
N GLY A 20 -5.31 11.60 4.63
CA GLY A 20 -4.54 12.84 4.57
C GLY A 20 -4.65 13.67 5.85
N GLN A 21 -5.84 13.70 6.45
CA GLN A 21 -6.05 14.34 7.75
C GLN A 21 -5.30 13.61 8.87
N ALA A 22 -5.27 12.27 8.84
CA ALA A 22 -4.52 11.48 9.82
C ALA A 22 -3.01 11.76 9.75
N VAL A 23 -2.44 11.89 8.54
CA VAL A 23 -1.03 12.32 8.36
C VAL A 23 -0.81 13.72 8.93
N LEU A 24 -1.73 14.67 8.70
CA LEU A 24 -1.65 16.01 9.25
C LEU A 24 -1.68 16.00 10.79
N ASP A 25 -2.63 15.28 11.38
CA ASP A 25 -2.78 15.20 12.84
C ASP A 25 -1.56 14.56 13.51
N LEU A 26 -0.97 13.53 12.90
CA LEU A 26 0.28 12.94 13.35
C LEU A 26 1.42 13.96 13.31
N GLY A 27 1.58 14.68 12.21
CA GLY A 27 2.60 15.72 12.07
C GLY A 27 2.42 16.86 13.06
N LEU A 28 1.22 17.38 13.25
CA LEU A 28 0.91 18.46 14.20
C LEU A 28 1.15 18.07 15.67
N THR A 29 1.14 16.78 15.98
CA THR A 29 1.35 16.26 17.33
C THR A 29 2.75 15.69 17.55
N CYS A 30 3.63 15.71 16.53
CA CYS A 30 5.04 15.34 16.65
C CYS A 30 5.80 16.37 17.50
N ARG A 31 6.69 15.89 18.36
CA ARG A 31 7.75 16.69 18.96
C ARG A 31 8.88 16.88 17.95
N ASP A 32 9.70 17.91 18.15
CA ASP A 32 10.80 18.22 17.22
C ASP A 32 11.75 17.03 17.01
N ASP A 33 12.05 16.26 18.05
CA ASP A 33 12.91 15.09 18.01
C ASP A 33 12.26 13.87 17.33
N GLU A 34 10.95 13.80 17.24
CA GLU A 34 10.21 12.70 16.61
C GLU A 34 10.25 12.77 15.08
N PHE A 35 10.47 13.94 14.49
CA PHE A 35 10.56 14.08 13.03
C PHE A 35 11.73 13.33 12.40
N ASP A 36 12.81 13.15 13.17
CA ASP A 36 14.01 12.47 12.69
C ASP A 36 14.04 10.97 13.06
N LEU A 37 12.97 10.44 13.67
CA LEU A 37 12.86 9.00 13.93
C LEU A 37 12.84 8.22 12.62
N PRO A 38 13.67 7.17 12.50
CA PRO A 38 13.65 6.31 11.32
C PRO A 38 12.33 5.53 11.26
N THR A 39 11.85 5.31 10.04
CA THR A 39 10.67 4.49 9.78
C THR A 39 11.05 3.12 9.22
N GLN A 40 10.08 2.25 9.01
CA GLN A 40 10.30 0.97 8.33
C GLN A 40 10.47 1.13 6.79
N CYS A 41 10.22 2.33 6.24
CA CYS A 41 10.59 2.65 4.87
C CYS A 41 12.09 2.95 4.81
N PRO A 42 12.92 2.17 4.08
CA PRO A 42 14.36 2.32 4.12
C PRO A 42 14.83 3.74 3.82
N GLY A 43 15.67 4.28 4.71
CA GLY A 43 16.30 5.59 4.54
C GLY A 43 15.40 6.80 4.78
N TRP A 44 14.14 6.60 5.17
CA TRP A 44 13.18 7.67 5.41
C TRP A 44 12.81 7.80 6.89
N THR A 45 12.78 9.04 7.34
CA THR A 45 12.30 9.45 8.69
C THR A 45 10.81 9.78 8.66
N VAL A 46 10.24 10.08 9.82
CA VAL A 46 8.85 10.57 9.95
C VAL A 46 8.64 11.81 9.06
N LYS A 47 9.57 12.76 9.07
CA LYS A 47 9.52 13.95 8.22
C LYS A 47 9.57 13.59 6.73
N ASP A 48 10.38 12.62 6.36
CA ASP A 48 10.52 12.19 4.97
C ASP A 48 9.23 11.55 4.43
N GLN A 49 8.47 10.85 5.26
CA GLN A 49 7.15 10.32 4.89
C GLN A 49 6.17 11.45 4.52
N ILE A 50 6.11 12.50 5.36
CA ILE A 50 5.26 13.68 5.09
C ILE A 50 5.75 14.40 3.82
N SER A 51 7.08 14.54 3.67
CA SER A 51 7.71 15.19 2.51
C SER A 51 7.38 14.47 1.22
N HIS A 52 7.34 13.12 1.23
CA HIS A 52 6.92 12.31 0.09
C HIS A 52 5.46 12.57 -0.29
N VAL A 53 4.55 12.52 0.68
CA VAL A 53 3.12 12.80 0.45
C VAL A 53 2.93 14.18 -0.21
N ILE A 54 3.58 15.22 0.34
CA ILE A 54 3.55 16.57 -0.23
C ILE A 54 4.09 16.58 -1.67
N GLY A 55 5.21 15.90 -1.89
CA GLY A 55 5.87 15.88 -3.20
C GLY A 55 5.01 15.26 -4.28
N VAL A 56 4.39 14.12 -4.00
CA VAL A 56 3.48 13.45 -4.96
C VAL A 56 2.24 14.29 -5.22
N GLU A 57 1.61 14.84 -4.18
CA GLU A 57 0.44 15.69 -4.33
C GLU A 57 0.75 17.00 -5.07
N GLY A 58 1.93 17.58 -4.81
CA GLY A 58 2.41 18.75 -5.56
C GLY A 58 2.62 18.44 -7.04
N ALA A 59 3.27 17.31 -7.36
CA ALA A 59 3.49 16.88 -8.74
C ALA A 59 2.17 16.62 -9.48
N LEU A 60 1.20 15.98 -8.85
CA LEU A 60 -0.15 15.79 -9.38
C LEU A 60 -0.91 17.13 -9.55
N ASN A 61 -0.52 18.16 -8.81
CA ASN A 61 -1.03 19.52 -8.92
C ASN A 61 -0.25 20.37 -9.95
N GLY A 62 0.66 19.76 -10.70
CA GLY A 62 1.47 20.43 -11.73
C GLY A 62 2.65 21.23 -11.20
N ALA A 63 3.04 21.04 -9.94
CA ALA A 63 4.25 21.64 -9.40
C ALA A 63 5.49 21.10 -10.15
N PRO A 64 6.47 21.96 -10.50
CA PRO A 64 7.70 21.50 -11.13
C PRO A 64 8.49 20.57 -10.19
N ALA A 65 9.26 19.66 -10.79
CA ALA A 65 10.20 18.85 -10.01
C ALA A 65 11.20 19.76 -9.28
N PRO A 66 11.53 19.47 -8.01
CA PRO A 66 12.51 20.25 -7.27
C PRO A 66 13.88 20.22 -7.95
N ASP A 67 14.57 21.36 -7.96
CA ASP A 67 15.95 21.47 -8.46
C ASP A 67 16.96 21.10 -7.34
N VAL A 68 17.04 19.80 -7.07
CA VAL A 68 17.97 19.25 -6.07
C VAL A 68 18.69 18.03 -6.64
N THR A 69 19.91 17.83 -6.20
CA THR A 69 20.70 16.66 -6.56
C THR A 69 20.50 15.59 -5.49
N VAL A 70 19.93 14.46 -5.88
CA VAL A 70 19.87 13.27 -5.03
C VAL A 70 21.19 12.52 -5.16
N GLY A 71 21.91 12.37 -4.03
CA GLY A 71 23.11 11.54 -3.97
C GLY A 71 22.80 10.05 -4.16
N ASP A 72 23.84 9.24 -4.25
CA ASP A 72 23.70 7.78 -4.31
C ASP A 72 23.05 7.26 -3.01
N LYS A 73 21.93 6.56 -3.16
CA LYS A 73 21.11 6.03 -2.06
C LYS A 73 20.88 4.52 -2.28
N PRO A 74 21.25 3.66 -1.31
CA PRO A 74 21.11 2.21 -1.48
C PRO A 74 19.68 1.72 -1.70
N TRP A 75 18.67 2.50 -1.31
CA TRP A 75 17.25 2.19 -1.44
C TRP A 75 16.62 2.72 -2.73
N VAL A 76 17.35 3.50 -3.53
CA VAL A 76 16.89 4.04 -4.82
C VAL A 76 17.39 3.14 -5.94
N ASN A 77 16.49 2.32 -6.49
CA ASN A 77 16.85 1.27 -7.44
C ASN A 77 16.42 1.55 -8.90
N ASN A 78 15.65 2.62 -9.14
CA ASN A 78 15.12 2.95 -10.45
C ASN A 78 14.76 4.44 -10.57
N GLU A 79 14.42 4.88 -11.79
CA GLU A 79 14.07 6.29 -12.09
C GLU A 79 12.84 6.79 -11.31
N PHE A 80 11.87 5.92 -11.06
CA PHE A 80 10.70 6.27 -10.26
C PHE A 80 11.08 6.53 -8.80
N GLY A 81 11.91 5.66 -8.20
CA GLY A 81 12.47 5.88 -6.86
C GLY A 81 13.31 7.16 -6.79
N GLN A 82 14.09 7.45 -7.84
CA GLN A 82 14.86 8.70 -7.94
C GLN A 82 13.93 9.92 -7.96
N PHE A 83 12.85 9.87 -8.71
CA PHE A 83 11.84 10.94 -8.74
C PHE A 83 11.22 11.16 -7.36
N MET A 84 10.84 10.09 -6.65
CA MET A 84 10.28 10.18 -5.30
C MET A 84 11.29 10.76 -4.30
N GLU A 85 12.55 10.27 -4.33
CA GLU A 85 13.60 10.75 -3.45
C GLU A 85 13.92 12.25 -3.68
N THR A 86 13.77 12.76 -4.90
CA THR A 86 13.95 14.20 -5.21
C THR A 86 13.02 15.08 -4.38
N HIS A 87 11.77 14.66 -4.21
CA HIS A 87 10.78 15.38 -3.41
C HIS A 87 11.10 15.34 -1.90
N VAL A 88 11.64 14.23 -1.44
CA VAL A 88 12.09 14.05 -0.05
C VAL A 88 13.35 14.88 0.21
N GLU A 89 14.36 14.76 -0.67
CA GLU A 89 15.63 15.49 -0.53
C GLU A 89 15.44 17.02 -0.49
N ALA A 90 14.48 17.54 -1.26
CA ALA A 90 14.16 18.96 -1.25
C ALA A 90 13.72 19.50 0.13
N ARG A 91 13.26 18.61 1.02
CA ARG A 91 12.76 18.97 2.35
C ARG A 91 13.64 18.48 3.50
N ARG A 92 14.72 17.76 3.23
CA ARG A 92 15.60 17.22 4.29
C ARG A 92 16.17 18.29 5.21
N ALA A 93 16.50 19.48 4.66
CA ALA A 93 17.02 20.61 5.44
C ALA A 93 15.92 21.49 6.04
N VAL A 94 14.65 21.24 5.72
CA VAL A 94 13.50 22.02 6.25
C VAL A 94 13.13 21.48 7.63
N PRO A 95 12.85 22.37 8.63
CA PRO A 95 12.36 21.94 9.93
C PRO A 95 11.05 21.14 9.82
N GLY A 96 10.88 20.11 10.66
CA GLY A 96 9.70 19.27 10.66
C GLY A 96 8.35 20.02 10.73
N PRO A 97 8.20 20.97 11.67
CA PRO A 97 6.97 21.78 11.75
C PRO A 97 6.66 22.57 10.47
N ASP A 98 7.70 23.03 9.74
CA ASP A 98 7.49 23.77 8.49
C ASP A 98 7.03 22.84 7.36
N VAL A 99 7.54 21.59 7.33
CA VAL A 99 7.03 20.55 6.41
C VAL A 99 5.57 20.22 6.69
N VAL A 100 5.18 20.11 7.97
CA VAL A 100 3.78 19.91 8.37
C VAL A 100 2.92 21.09 7.94
N GLN A 101 3.43 22.32 8.09
CA GLN A 101 2.70 23.51 7.65
C GLN A 101 2.50 23.56 6.13
N GLU A 102 3.47 23.08 5.35
CA GLU A 102 3.32 22.93 3.89
C GLU A 102 2.20 21.94 3.57
N TRP A 103 2.14 20.78 4.26
CA TRP A 103 1.05 19.83 4.10
C TRP A 103 -0.31 20.43 4.50
N ALA A 104 -0.37 21.15 5.60
CA ALA A 104 -1.59 21.81 6.07
C ALA A 104 -2.17 22.82 5.06
N GLN A 105 -1.32 23.42 4.22
CA GLN A 105 -1.74 24.33 3.15
C GLN A 105 -2.18 23.57 1.90
N LEU A 106 -1.39 22.57 1.46
CA LEU A 106 -1.65 21.83 0.23
C LEU A 106 -2.86 20.89 0.34
N PHE A 107 -3.03 20.22 1.47
CA PHE A 107 -4.01 19.16 1.65
C PHE A 107 -5.46 19.60 1.35
N PRO A 108 -5.99 20.72 1.91
CA PRO A 108 -7.36 21.15 1.62
C PRO A 108 -7.55 21.53 0.15
N GLU A 109 -6.53 22.05 -0.52
CA GLU A 109 -6.58 22.36 -1.95
C GLU A 109 -6.71 21.07 -2.77
N ARG A 110 -5.95 20.03 -2.41
CA ARG A 110 -6.03 18.71 -3.06
C ARG A 110 -7.41 18.08 -2.89
N VAL A 111 -7.95 18.09 -1.67
CA VAL A 111 -9.32 17.58 -1.41
C VAL A 111 -10.34 18.31 -2.26
N ALA A 112 -10.26 19.65 -2.33
CA ALA A 112 -11.17 20.44 -3.15
C ALA A 112 -11.06 20.10 -4.65
N MET A 113 -9.84 19.87 -5.17
CA MET A 113 -9.63 19.46 -6.55
C MET A 113 -10.18 18.06 -6.83
N TYR A 114 -10.01 17.12 -5.91
CA TYR A 114 -10.54 15.76 -6.06
C TYR A 114 -12.07 15.76 -6.10
N HIS A 115 -12.72 16.62 -5.32
CA HIS A 115 -14.18 16.81 -5.44
C HIS A 115 -14.63 17.35 -6.81
N GLN A 116 -13.79 18.12 -7.52
CA GLN A 116 -14.13 18.58 -8.87
C GLN A 116 -14.14 17.43 -9.89
N LEU A 117 -13.41 16.34 -9.66
CA LEU A 117 -13.40 15.16 -10.53
C LEU A 117 -14.76 14.46 -10.61
N LEU A 118 -15.65 14.68 -9.62
CA LEU A 118 -17.02 14.16 -9.64
C LEU A 118 -17.85 14.70 -10.79
N ALA A 119 -17.45 15.83 -11.41
CA ALA A 119 -18.14 16.40 -12.54
C ALA A 119 -17.91 15.61 -13.85
N ASP A 120 -16.76 14.93 -13.96
CA ASP A 120 -16.40 14.08 -15.10
C ASP A 120 -15.55 12.89 -14.60
N PRO A 121 -16.18 11.86 -14.05
CA PRO A 121 -15.47 10.73 -13.41
C PRO A 121 -14.75 9.81 -14.40
N GLU A 122 -15.03 9.92 -15.70
CA GLU A 122 -14.42 9.10 -16.76
C GLU A 122 -13.26 9.83 -17.48
N GLN A 123 -12.92 11.05 -17.08
CA GLN A 123 -11.84 11.80 -17.72
C GLN A 123 -10.49 11.10 -17.52
N GLU A 124 -9.59 11.29 -18.47
CA GLU A 124 -8.22 10.80 -18.37
C GLU A 124 -7.30 11.83 -17.68
N LEU A 125 -6.62 11.41 -16.62
CA LEU A 125 -5.67 12.22 -15.88
C LEU A 125 -4.25 11.78 -16.20
N ASN A 126 -3.38 12.74 -16.51
CA ASN A 126 -1.95 12.47 -16.66
C ASN A 126 -1.30 12.36 -15.27
N THR A 127 -0.73 11.20 -14.97
CA THR A 127 -0.06 10.93 -13.70
C THR A 127 1.36 10.43 -13.95
N PRO A 128 2.23 10.42 -12.93
CA PRO A 128 3.56 9.77 -13.05
C PRO A 128 3.50 8.28 -13.42
N LEU A 129 2.35 7.63 -13.21
CA LEU A 129 2.11 6.22 -13.57
C LEU A 129 1.46 6.05 -14.96
N GLY A 130 1.31 7.13 -15.72
CA GLY A 130 0.62 7.15 -17.00
C GLY A 130 -0.77 7.78 -16.92
N GLN A 131 -1.59 7.51 -17.94
CA GLN A 131 -2.98 7.98 -17.97
C GLN A 131 -3.86 7.06 -17.11
N LEU A 132 -4.60 7.64 -16.19
CA LEU A 132 -5.53 6.96 -15.29
C LEU A 132 -6.86 7.71 -15.23
N ASP A 133 -7.94 6.97 -15.06
CA ASP A 133 -9.21 7.56 -14.63
C ASP A 133 -9.15 8.05 -13.18
N PRO A 134 -10.06 8.94 -12.75
CA PRO A 134 -10.07 9.48 -11.39
C PRO A 134 -10.12 8.43 -10.28
N ALA A 135 -10.94 7.38 -10.43
CA ALA A 135 -11.09 6.35 -9.41
C ALA A 135 -9.81 5.53 -9.25
N SER A 136 -9.17 5.12 -10.35
CA SER A 136 -7.88 4.42 -10.35
C SER A 136 -6.78 5.28 -9.74
N MET A 137 -6.71 6.56 -10.09
CA MET A 137 -5.73 7.50 -9.53
C MET A 137 -5.96 7.68 -8.02
N LEU A 138 -7.20 7.95 -7.59
CA LEU A 138 -7.52 8.13 -6.16
C LEU A 138 -7.29 6.84 -5.37
N GLY A 139 -7.62 5.66 -5.91
CA GLY A 139 -7.32 4.38 -5.29
C GLY A 139 -5.82 4.23 -5.00
N THR A 140 -4.97 4.58 -5.97
CA THR A 140 -3.52 4.59 -5.79
C THR A 140 -3.09 5.58 -4.71
N ARG A 141 -3.68 6.79 -4.69
CA ARG A 141 -3.35 7.80 -3.68
C ARG A 141 -3.76 7.38 -2.27
N VAL A 142 -4.94 6.79 -2.10
CA VAL A 142 -5.41 6.29 -0.79
C VAL A 142 -4.45 5.26 -0.22
N ILE A 143 -4.05 4.26 -1.02
CA ILE A 143 -3.13 3.20 -0.53
C ILE A 143 -1.74 3.74 -0.24
N ASP A 144 -1.24 4.68 -1.03
CA ASP A 144 0.08 5.28 -0.86
C ASP A 144 0.12 6.14 0.41
N VAL A 145 -0.81 7.10 0.56
CA VAL A 145 -0.87 7.97 1.74
C VAL A 145 -1.13 7.15 3.02
N TRP A 146 -2.01 6.13 2.95
CA TRP A 146 -2.26 5.24 4.09
C TRP A 146 -1.02 4.43 4.48
N CYS A 147 -0.25 3.92 3.52
CA CYS A 147 0.99 3.20 3.79
C CYS A 147 1.99 4.09 4.54
N HIS A 148 2.16 5.33 4.11
CA HIS A 148 3.06 6.30 4.74
C HIS A 148 2.53 6.79 6.10
N GLU A 149 1.21 6.90 6.28
CA GLU A 149 0.59 7.10 7.59
C GLU A 149 0.99 5.97 8.57
N GLN A 150 0.91 4.71 8.13
CA GLN A 150 1.32 3.58 8.95
C GLN A 150 2.82 3.59 9.27
N ASP A 151 3.67 3.99 8.32
CA ASP A 151 5.10 4.16 8.58
C ASP A 151 5.36 5.19 9.69
N ILE A 152 4.65 6.33 9.66
CA ILE A 152 4.70 7.35 10.72
C ILE A 152 4.20 6.80 12.05
N ARG A 153 3.04 6.11 12.06
CA ARG A 153 2.46 5.53 13.27
C ARG A 153 3.39 4.54 13.95
N HIS A 154 4.03 3.66 13.18
CA HIS A 154 5.00 2.70 13.72
C HIS A 154 6.22 3.41 14.33
N ALA A 155 6.81 4.38 13.64
CA ALA A 155 7.95 5.13 14.16
C ALA A 155 7.62 5.88 15.45
N LEU A 156 6.40 6.44 15.56
CA LEU A 156 5.92 7.16 16.75
C LEU A 156 5.35 6.23 17.83
N ASN A 157 5.27 4.93 17.59
CA ASN A 157 4.57 3.98 18.47
C ASN A 157 3.12 4.41 18.79
N ARG A 158 2.40 4.90 17.78
CA ARG A 158 1.00 5.37 17.85
C ARG A 158 0.11 4.54 16.94
N ILE A 159 0.11 3.21 17.17
CA ILE A 159 -0.64 2.25 16.35
C ILE A 159 -2.12 2.59 16.29
N GLY A 160 -2.72 2.50 15.11
CA GLY A 160 -4.14 2.78 14.90
C GLY A 160 -4.50 2.93 13.43
N ASN A 161 -5.76 3.30 13.17
CA ASN A 161 -6.32 3.51 11.82
C ASN A 161 -6.27 2.26 10.93
N LEU A 162 -6.24 1.06 11.57
CA LEU A 162 -6.28 -0.24 10.89
C LEU A 162 -7.73 -0.66 10.55
N ASP A 163 -8.72 0.10 11.00
CA ASP A 163 -10.16 -0.05 10.75
C ASP A 163 -10.70 1.01 9.78
N SER A 164 -9.81 1.66 9.03
CA SER A 164 -10.17 2.71 8.05
C SER A 164 -10.49 2.13 6.67
N PRO A 165 -11.18 2.90 5.81
CA PRO A 165 -11.33 2.56 4.39
C PRO A 165 -9.99 2.38 3.67
N GLY A 166 -8.95 3.15 4.04
CA GLY A 166 -7.59 2.99 3.50
C GLY A 166 -6.99 1.63 3.83
N ALA A 167 -7.14 1.17 5.09
CA ALA A 167 -6.71 -0.17 5.51
C ALA A 167 -7.43 -1.27 4.71
N ALA A 168 -8.74 -1.12 4.53
CA ALA A 168 -9.55 -2.07 3.76
C ALA A 168 -9.12 -2.12 2.29
N LEU A 169 -8.87 -0.96 1.67
CA LEU A 169 -8.42 -0.88 0.28
C LEU A 169 -7.01 -1.47 0.11
N PHE A 170 -6.08 -1.16 1.01
CA PHE A 170 -4.72 -1.73 0.94
C PHE A 170 -4.77 -3.25 1.10
N THR A 171 -5.54 -3.77 2.07
CA THR A 171 -5.78 -5.22 2.26
C THR A 171 -6.30 -5.85 0.98
N LEU A 172 -7.32 -5.25 0.35
CA LEU A 172 -7.88 -5.72 -0.92
C LEU A 172 -6.81 -5.80 -2.00
N ARG A 173 -5.98 -4.76 -2.18
CA ARG A 173 -4.92 -4.72 -3.21
C ARG A 173 -3.85 -5.80 -3.00
N VAL A 174 -3.49 -6.10 -1.74
CA VAL A 174 -2.58 -7.21 -1.43
C VAL A 174 -3.20 -8.55 -1.85
N LEU A 175 -4.48 -8.76 -1.53
CA LEU A 175 -5.17 -10.00 -1.84
C LEU A 175 -5.46 -10.17 -3.34
N GLU A 176 -5.81 -9.11 -4.05
CA GLU A 176 -5.97 -9.11 -5.53
C GLU A 176 -4.66 -9.43 -6.26
N ALA A 177 -3.52 -9.10 -5.66
CA ALA A 177 -2.23 -9.46 -6.24
C ALA A 177 -1.84 -10.93 -6.05
N LEU A 178 -2.50 -11.65 -5.14
CA LEU A 178 -2.15 -13.01 -4.73
C LEU A 178 -2.04 -13.99 -5.90
N PRO A 179 -2.98 -14.07 -6.87
CA PRO A 179 -2.89 -15.01 -7.98
C PRO A 179 -1.58 -14.85 -8.75
N LYS A 180 -1.21 -13.63 -9.08
CA LYS A 180 0.03 -13.31 -9.79
C LYS A 180 1.28 -13.60 -8.95
N ARG A 181 1.21 -13.36 -7.63
CA ARG A 181 2.32 -13.59 -6.71
C ARG A 181 2.57 -15.08 -6.49
N VAL A 182 1.52 -15.85 -6.29
CA VAL A 182 1.57 -17.31 -6.13
C VAL A 182 2.09 -17.98 -7.40
N ALA A 183 1.62 -17.56 -8.59
CA ALA A 183 2.13 -18.07 -9.86
C ALA A 183 3.64 -17.82 -10.06
N LYS A 184 4.16 -16.71 -9.51
CA LYS A 184 5.59 -16.35 -9.60
C LYS A 184 6.45 -16.95 -8.49
N ALA A 185 5.85 -17.41 -7.39
CA ALA A 185 6.56 -17.97 -6.24
C ALA A 185 7.24 -19.32 -6.55
N GLY A 186 6.97 -19.94 -7.71
CA GLY A 186 7.59 -21.20 -8.11
C GLY A 186 6.97 -22.42 -7.43
N LEU A 187 5.75 -22.30 -6.92
CA LEU A 187 5.02 -23.40 -6.28
C LEU A 187 4.61 -24.46 -7.29
N PRO A 188 4.55 -25.76 -6.89
CA PRO A 188 4.09 -26.84 -7.77
C PRO A 188 2.65 -26.64 -8.25
N ILE A 189 2.37 -27.12 -9.48
CA ILE A 189 1.01 -27.19 -10.00
C ILE A 189 0.14 -28.06 -9.07
N GLY A 190 -1.07 -27.61 -8.77
CA GLY A 190 -2.01 -28.23 -7.82
C GLY A 190 -1.92 -27.65 -6.42
N THR A 191 -0.85 -26.93 -6.05
CA THR A 191 -0.75 -26.28 -4.74
C THR A 191 -1.87 -25.26 -4.54
N THR A 192 -2.55 -25.35 -3.41
CA THR A 192 -3.61 -24.39 -3.01
C THR A 192 -3.14 -23.57 -1.83
N VAL A 193 -3.27 -22.25 -1.95
CA VAL A 193 -2.93 -21.29 -0.90
C VAL A 193 -4.16 -20.49 -0.53
N ILE A 194 -4.41 -20.37 0.77
CA ILE A 194 -5.49 -19.54 1.33
C ILE A 194 -4.84 -18.51 2.25
N ILE A 195 -5.18 -17.25 2.10
CA ILE A 195 -4.86 -16.19 3.06
C ILE A 195 -6.12 -15.78 3.79
N GLU A 196 -6.05 -15.76 5.12
CA GLU A 196 -7.09 -15.28 6.02
C GLU A 196 -6.55 -14.11 6.84
N THR A 197 -7.22 -12.95 6.78
CA THR A 197 -6.90 -11.82 7.65
C THR A 197 -7.83 -11.80 8.85
N THR A 198 -7.25 -11.50 10.00
CA THR A 198 -7.96 -11.29 11.27
C THR A 198 -7.74 -9.85 11.74
N GLY A 199 -8.60 -9.39 12.66
CA GLY A 199 -8.52 -8.02 13.17
C GLY A 199 -9.56 -7.09 12.55
N PRO A 200 -9.27 -5.78 12.42
CA PRO A 200 -10.26 -4.81 11.98
C PRO A 200 -10.77 -5.05 10.54
N VAL A 201 -9.88 -5.41 9.62
CA VAL A 201 -10.25 -5.82 8.26
C VAL A 201 -10.15 -7.33 8.15
N GLN A 202 -11.30 -7.99 8.06
CA GLN A 202 -11.38 -9.44 7.86
C GLN A 202 -11.61 -9.73 6.39
N ALA A 203 -10.77 -10.56 5.83
CA ALA A 203 -10.87 -11.02 4.45
C ALA A 203 -10.33 -12.44 4.33
N ARG A 204 -10.77 -13.14 3.29
CA ARG A 204 -10.28 -14.46 2.93
C ARG A 204 -10.22 -14.56 1.42
N THR A 205 -9.09 -15.00 0.92
CA THR A 205 -8.91 -15.32 -0.50
C THR A 205 -8.14 -16.62 -0.64
N GLY A 206 -8.32 -17.29 -1.76
CA GLY A 206 -7.59 -18.53 -2.06
C GLY A 206 -7.20 -18.56 -3.51
N VAL A 207 -6.07 -19.22 -3.79
CA VAL A 207 -5.51 -19.38 -5.12
C VAL A 207 -4.99 -20.81 -5.28
N ARG A 208 -5.29 -21.43 -6.43
CA ARG A 208 -4.68 -22.68 -6.85
C ARG A 208 -3.70 -22.41 -7.96
N VAL A 209 -2.52 -23.02 -7.90
CA VAL A 209 -1.56 -23.00 -9.00
C VAL A 209 -2.00 -24.04 -10.04
N VAL A 210 -2.34 -23.56 -11.23
CA VAL A 210 -2.70 -24.39 -12.37
C VAL A 210 -1.73 -24.18 -13.54
N GLU A 211 -1.74 -25.05 -14.51
CA GLU A 211 -1.04 -24.83 -15.77
C GLU A 211 -1.98 -24.16 -16.76
N GLN A 212 -1.58 -23.02 -17.30
CA GLN A 212 -2.27 -22.34 -18.38
C GLN A 212 -1.26 -21.96 -19.47
N ASP A 213 -1.45 -22.43 -20.70
CA ASP A 213 -0.56 -22.17 -21.83
C ASP A 213 0.92 -22.55 -21.56
N GLY A 214 1.14 -23.65 -20.84
CA GLY A 214 2.48 -24.15 -20.49
C GLY A 214 3.19 -23.33 -19.39
N LYS A 215 2.46 -22.49 -18.66
CA LYS A 215 3.01 -21.66 -17.58
C LYS A 215 2.18 -21.77 -16.30
N PRO A 216 2.81 -21.59 -15.11
CA PRO A 216 2.07 -21.47 -13.87
C PRO A 216 1.14 -20.26 -13.90
N PHE A 217 -0.12 -20.49 -13.52
CA PHE A 217 -1.15 -19.46 -13.39
C PHE A 217 -1.84 -19.62 -12.03
N GLY A 218 -2.15 -18.51 -11.38
CA GLY A 218 -2.91 -18.51 -10.13
C GLY A 218 -4.41 -18.40 -10.43
N GLU A 219 -5.13 -19.49 -10.27
CA GLU A 219 -6.58 -19.55 -10.39
C GLU A 219 -7.21 -19.14 -9.05
N GLU A 220 -8.09 -18.14 -9.10
CA GLU A 220 -8.79 -17.68 -7.90
C GLU A 220 -9.82 -18.71 -7.44
N LEU A 221 -9.82 -18.97 -6.13
CA LEU A 221 -10.86 -19.72 -5.43
C LEU A 221 -11.87 -18.74 -4.83
N PHE A 222 -13.07 -19.20 -4.59
CA PHE A 222 -14.18 -18.40 -3.99
C PHE A 222 -14.69 -17.27 -4.91
N SER A 223 -14.50 -17.40 -6.22
CA SER A 223 -15.04 -16.46 -7.22
C SER A 223 -16.58 -16.53 -7.36
N GLY A 224 -17.22 -17.45 -6.67
CA GLY A 224 -18.67 -17.71 -6.80
C GLY A 224 -19.03 -18.71 -7.89
N ASP A 225 -18.10 -19.04 -8.76
CA ASP A 225 -18.24 -20.12 -9.72
C ASP A 225 -18.03 -21.47 -9.04
N SER A 226 -18.84 -22.47 -9.39
CA SER A 226 -18.66 -23.83 -8.90
C SER A 226 -17.28 -24.32 -9.31
N LEU A 227 -16.48 -24.78 -8.33
CA LEU A 227 -15.25 -25.49 -8.67
C LEU A 227 -15.58 -26.61 -9.62
N PRO A 228 -14.88 -26.78 -10.75
CA PRO A 228 -14.98 -27.99 -11.51
C PRO A 228 -14.66 -29.16 -10.59
N ASP A 229 -15.48 -30.22 -10.65
CA ASP A 229 -15.25 -31.49 -9.97
C ASP A 229 -13.91 -32.09 -10.48
N GLY A 230 -12.82 -31.56 -9.98
CA GLY A 230 -11.45 -31.92 -10.32
C GLY A 230 -10.73 -32.32 -9.05
N GLU A 231 -10.31 -33.58 -9.03
CA GLU A 231 -9.43 -34.17 -8.03
C GLU A 231 -8.23 -33.25 -7.73
N GLY A 232 -8.41 -32.36 -6.75
CA GLY A 232 -7.32 -31.56 -6.24
C GLY A 232 -6.66 -32.31 -5.08
N ASP A 233 -5.80 -33.28 -5.41
CA ASP A 233 -4.94 -33.95 -4.41
C ASP A 233 -3.73 -33.07 -4.01
N GLY A 234 -3.79 -31.78 -4.32
CA GLY A 234 -2.78 -30.79 -3.94
C GLY A 234 -2.95 -30.37 -2.49
N ALA A 235 -1.83 -30.32 -1.77
CA ALA A 235 -1.81 -29.83 -0.38
C ALA A 235 -2.36 -28.39 -0.33
N THR A 236 -3.29 -28.15 0.59
CA THR A 236 -3.80 -26.80 0.89
C THR A 236 -3.01 -26.22 2.06
N THR A 237 -2.50 -25.02 1.88
CA THR A 237 -1.84 -24.26 2.92
C THR A 237 -2.62 -23.00 3.23
N THR A 238 -3.08 -22.85 4.47
CA THR A 238 -3.77 -21.66 4.96
C THR A 238 -2.85 -20.83 5.83
N ILE A 239 -2.70 -19.56 5.47
CA ILE A 239 -1.87 -18.56 6.17
C ILE A 239 -2.80 -17.57 6.84
N ARG A 240 -2.70 -17.42 8.17
CA ARG A 240 -3.48 -16.47 8.95
C ARG A 240 -2.60 -15.35 9.46
N LEU A 241 -2.99 -14.11 9.15
CA LEU A 241 -2.30 -12.88 9.49
C LEU A 241 -3.28 -11.90 10.13
N THR A 242 -2.79 -10.97 10.94
CA THR A 242 -3.59 -9.79 11.29
C THR A 242 -3.63 -8.81 10.10
N THR A 243 -4.59 -7.88 10.10
CA THR A 243 -4.63 -6.77 9.14
C THR A 243 -3.27 -6.04 9.09
N GLU A 244 -2.68 -5.77 10.25
CA GLU A 244 -1.40 -5.10 10.37
C GLU A 244 -0.27 -5.90 9.72
N GLU A 245 -0.13 -7.18 10.06
CA GLU A 245 0.93 -8.03 9.52
C GLU A 245 0.81 -8.18 7.99
N LEU A 246 -0.40 -8.42 7.47
CA LEU A 246 -0.63 -8.52 6.03
C LEU A 246 -0.24 -7.23 5.30
N THR A 247 -0.70 -6.09 5.80
CA THR A 247 -0.47 -4.81 5.14
C THR A 247 0.99 -4.35 5.25
N ARG A 248 1.64 -4.57 6.40
CA ARG A 248 3.07 -4.27 6.57
C ARG A 248 3.94 -5.16 5.68
N ARG A 249 3.60 -6.46 5.55
CA ARG A 249 4.29 -7.36 4.62
C ARG A 249 4.01 -6.96 3.16
N GLY A 250 2.76 -6.69 2.82
CA GLY A 250 2.37 -6.23 1.48
C GLY A 250 3.08 -4.94 1.06
N ALA A 251 3.33 -4.06 2.01
CA ALA A 251 4.11 -2.83 1.81
C ALA A 251 5.63 -3.05 1.82
N GLY A 252 6.12 -4.27 2.00
CA GLY A 252 7.57 -4.53 2.05
C GLY A 252 8.28 -3.97 3.29
N ARG A 253 7.55 -3.67 4.36
CA ARG A 253 8.08 -3.02 5.58
C ARG A 253 8.58 -4.00 6.63
N VAL A 254 8.13 -5.25 6.57
CA VAL A 254 8.50 -6.31 7.52
C VAL A 254 9.04 -7.51 6.73
N ALA A 255 10.21 -8.00 7.12
CA ALA A 255 10.77 -9.24 6.58
C ALA A 255 9.93 -10.44 7.05
N VAL A 256 9.95 -11.55 6.31
CA VAL A 256 9.17 -12.74 6.68
C VAL A 256 9.62 -13.30 8.02
N ASP A 257 10.91 -13.24 8.33
CA ASP A 257 11.48 -13.71 9.61
C ASP A 257 10.96 -12.92 10.83
N ASP A 258 10.53 -11.67 10.64
CA ASP A 258 9.99 -10.81 11.69
C ASP A 258 8.45 -10.79 11.72
N LEU A 259 7.80 -11.47 10.75
CA LEU A 259 6.35 -11.48 10.57
C LEU A 259 5.69 -12.48 11.52
N ARG A 260 4.56 -12.09 12.11
CA ARG A 260 3.74 -12.97 12.95
C ARG A 260 2.58 -13.54 12.14
N PHE A 261 2.57 -14.85 11.96
CA PHE A 261 1.52 -15.54 11.22
C PHE A 261 1.30 -16.95 11.78
N GLN A 262 0.20 -17.57 11.36
CA GLN A 262 -0.11 -18.97 11.65
C GLN A 262 -0.27 -19.72 10.34
N VAL A 263 0.23 -20.95 10.29
CA VAL A 263 0.13 -21.84 9.13
C VAL A 263 -0.68 -23.08 9.51
N ASP A 264 -1.59 -23.46 8.62
CA ASP A 264 -2.25 -24.76 8.61
C ASP A 264 -1.97 -25.39 7.25
N GLY A 265 -1.03 -26.34 7.22
CA GLY A 265 -0.51 -26.96 6.00
C GLY A 265 1.01 -26.92 5.92
N ASP A 266 1.55 -26.67 4.75
CA ASP A 266 3.00 -26.69 4.49
C ASP A 266 3.65 -25.34 4.78
N GLU A 267 4.62 -25.33 5.69
CA GLU A 267 5.31 -24.12 6.14
C GLU A 267 6.22 -23.51 5.07
N ASP A 268 6.90 -24.34 4.27
CA ASP A 268 7.77 -23.86 3.19
C ASP A 268 6.95 -23.15 2.10
N THR A 269 5.78 -23.70 1.76
CA THR A 269 4.81 -23.04 0.88
C THR A 269 4.38 -21.67 1.43
N ALA A 270 4.08 -21.60 2.74
CA ALA A 270 3.68 -20.35 3.37
C ALA A 270 4.78 -19.29 3.29
N LEU A 271 6.02 -19.67 3.61
CA LEU A 271 7.18 -18.77 3.53
C LEU A 271 7.41 -18.26 2.10
N GLN A 272 7.35 -19.12 1.09
CA GLN A 272 7.50 -18.73 -0.32
C GLN A 272 6.41 -17.73 -0.75
N VAL A 273 5.17 -17.94 -0.33
CA VAL A 273 4.06 -17.02 -0.62
C VAL A 273 4.27 -15.68 0.06
N LEU A 274 4.61 -15.69 1.34
CA LEU A 274 4.86 -14.48 2.11
C LEU A 274 6.03 -13.67 1.55
N GLU A 275 7.11 -14.33 1.07
CA GLU A 275 8.21 -13.65 0.40
C GLU A 275 7.77 -12.94 -0.89
N ALA A 276 6.87 -13.56 -1.65
CA ALA A 276 6.35 -13.02 -2.90
C ALA A 276 5.29 -11.91 -2.72
N LEU A 277 4.78 -11.69 -1.50
CA LEU A 277 3.55 -10.91 -1.27
C LEU A 277 3.72 -9.39 -1.40
N VAL A 278 4.93 -8.87 -1.49
CA VAL A 278 5.19 -7.41 -1.60
C VAL A 278 4.57 -6.85 -2.87
N ILE A 279 3.73 -5.80 -2.74
CA ILE A 279 3.03 -5.13 -3.85
C ILE A 279 3.52 -3.71 -4.11
N THR A 280 4.18 -3.07 -3.16
CA THR A 280 4.77 -1.74 -3.31
C THR A 280 6.21 -1.82 -3.81
N PRO A 281 6.72 -0.79 -4.48
CA PRO A 281 8.11 -0.73 -4.93
C PRO A 281 9.09 -0.58 -3.77
#